data_5f3f64d0fa4e3e12b5d8950ef0fcb2a6
#
_entry.id   5f3f64d0fa4e3e12b5d8950ef0fcb2a6
#
_cell.length_a   1.000
_cell.length_b   1.000
_cell.length_c   1.000
_cell.angle_alpha   90.00
_cell.angle_beta   90.00
_cell.angle_gamma   90.00
#
_symmetry.space_group_name_H-M   'P 1'
#
loop_
_entity.id
_entity.type
_entity.pdbx_description
1 polymer ?
#
loop_
_entity_poly.entity_id
_entity_poly.type
_entity_poly.pdbx_seq_one_letter_code
_entity_poly.pdbx_strand_id
1 'polypeptide(L)'
;MFNTMTYEVEPTSILYFGYGSNLDNEDWTIWCEKRGDDPSGLIEIGAAWLDGYQLCFDYYSRSRKGGAANLKKTNRKNTATPGALFEIDDYTLDLLDRKEGVNIEDCYQREIVTVYTQDGSSHQAITYTHQSSEDVYYQPTKDYEALIRNNLERLELPSDWLDYAINKSPQPEFNLIFVYGTLMKGMSRHSEIESDCDFLGYGTVKGELYQISDF
;
A
#
# COMPACT_ATOMS: atom_id res chain seq x y z
N MET A 1 -12.87 10.45 -50.70
CA MET A 1 -13.30 10.57 -49.29
C MET A 1 -12.37 9.68 -48.47
N PHE A 2 -11.43 10.29 -47.79
CA PHE A 2 -10.54 9.57 -46.88
C PHE A 2 -11.20 9.54 -45.50
N ASN A 3 -11.54 8.34 -45.03
CA ASN A 3 -12.10 8.11 -43.72
C ASN A 3 -10.94 8.18 -42.72
N THR A 4 -10.78 9.27 -42.01
CA THR A 4 -9.83 9.39 -40.89
C THR A 4 -10.40 8.56 -39.72
N MET A 5 -9.88 7.35 -39.52
CA MET A 5 -10.10 6.65 -38.25
C MET A 5 -9.35 7.43 -37.16
N THR A 6 -10.09 8.13 -36.33
CA THR A 6 -9.59 8.61 -35.05
C THR A 6 -9.52 7.39 -34.12
N TYR A 7 -8.30 6.93 -33.85
CA TYR A 7 -8.08 6.01 -32.74
C TYR A 7 -8.26 6.83 -31.44
N GLU A 8 -9.37 6.63 -30.77
CA GLU A 8 -9.45 7.01 -29.36
C GLU A 8 -8.44 6.14 -28.63
N VAL A 9 -7.34 6.73 -28.17
CA VAL A 9 -6.41 6.09 -27.25
C VAL A 9 -7.18 6.01 -25.94
N GLU A 10 -7.58 4.81 -25.54
CA GLU A 10 -8.10 4.58 -24.19
C GLU A 10 -7.10 5.19 -23.21
N PRO A 11 -7.56 5.99 -22.23
CA PRO A 11 -6.67 6.54 -21.24
C PRO A 11 -5.96 5.39 -20.53
N THR A 12 -4.64 5.36 -20.61
CA THR A 12 -3.84 4.37 -19.87
C THR A 12 -4.04 4.64 -18.39
N SER A 13 -4.78 3.77 -17.71
CA SER A 13 -4.96 3.88 -16.28
C SER A 13 -3.63 3.68 -15.58
N ILE A 14 -3.26 4.61 -14.71
CA ILE A 14 -2.05 4.58 -13.92
C ILE A 14 -2.40 4.00 -12.55
N LEU A 15 -1.59 3.06 -12.07
CA LEU A 15 -1.78 2.50 -10.74
C LEU A 15 -0.87 3.21 -9.73
N TYR A 16 -1.44 3.56 -8.58
CA TYR A 16 -0.77 4.21 -7.47
C TYR A 16 -0.93 3.40 -6.19
N PHE A 17 0.15 3.20 -5.44
CA PHE A 17 0.14 2.57 -4.13
C PHE A 17 0.29 3.61 -3.03
N GLY A 18 -0.77 3.76 -2.22
CA GLY A 18 -0.83 4.63 -1.06
C GLY A 18 -0.63 3.85 0.24
N TYR A 19 0.14 4.41 1.19
CA TYR A 19 0.45 3.80 2.49
C TYR A 19 0.40 4.80 3.66
N GLY A 20 0.19 6.08 3.37
CA GLY A 20 0.15 7.18 4.32
C GLY A 20 -1.17 7.93 4.28
N SER A 21 -1.11 9.27 4.27
CA SER A 21 -2.32 10.10 4.29
C SER A 21 -3.25 9.92 3.09
N ASN A 22 -2.73 9.46 1.97
CA ASN A 22 -3.55 9.23 0.77
C ASN A 22 -4.44 7.99 0.88
N LEU A 23 -4.35 7.23 1.95
CA LEU A 23 -5.34 6.21 2.32
C LEU A 23 -6.69 6.82 2.74
N ASP A 24 -6.68 8.08 3.17
CA ASP A 24 -7.85 8.78 3.67
C ASP A 24 -8.44 9.70 2.61
N ASN A 25 -9.62 9.32 2.11
CA ASN A 25 -10.30 10.08 1.05
C ASN A 25 -10.73 11.48 1.52
N GLU A 26 -11.02 11.67 2.81
CA GLU A 26 -11.38 12.98 3.35
C GLU A 26 -10.15 13.91 3.40
N ASP A 27 -8.99 13.42 3.88
CA ASP A 27 -7.73 14.18 3.87
C ASP A 27 -7.32 14.56 2.44
N TRP A 28 -7.48 13.65 1.48
CA TRP A 28 -7.24 13.91 0.07
C TRP A 28 -8.18 14.99 -0.49
N THR A 29 -9.48 14.84 -0.27
CA THR A 29 -10.50 15.77 -0.73
C THR A 29 -10.25 17.17 -0.17
N ILE A 30 -10.02 17.30 1.14
CA ILE A 30 -9.72 18.58 1.79
C ILE A 30 -8.45 19.22 1.21
N TRP A 31 -7.43 18.39 0.91
CA TRP A 31 -6.18 18.88 0.32
C TRP A 31 -6.40 19.46 -1.08
N CYS A 32 -7.19 18.80 -1.93
CA CYS A 32 -7.54 19.25 -3.28
C CYS A 32 -8.42 20.52 -3.24
N GLU A 33 -9.54 20.49 -2.51
CA GLU A 33 -10.50 21.58 -2.44
C GLU A 33 -9.90 22.90 -1.96
N LYS A 34 -8.99 22.85 -0.98
CA LYS A 34 -8.25 24.05 -0.52
C LYS A 34 -7.43 24.73 -1.63
N ARG A 35 -7.21 24.06 -2.76
CA ARG A 35 -6.44 24.54 -3.91
C ARG A 35 -7.29 24.77 -5.14
N GLY A 36 -8.57 24.40 -5.07
CA GLY A 36 -9.50 24.48 -6.19
C GLY A 36 -9.30 23.34 -7.20
N ASP A 37 -8.69 22.24 -6.76
CA ASP A 37 -8.43 21.03 -7.56
C ASP A 37 -9.57 20.02 -7.38
N ASP A 38 -9.80 19.14 -8.37
CA ASP A 38 -10.79 18.07 -8.33
C ASP A 38 -10.20 16.82 -7.68
N PRO A 39 -10.76 16.29 -6.56
CA PRO A 39 -10.27 15.10 -5.90
C PRO A 39 -10.70 13.78 -6.54
N SER A 40 -11.63 13.79 -7.50
CA SER A 40 -12.37 12.60 -7.94
C SER A 40 -11.55 11.54 -8.67
N GLY A 41 -10.36 11.90 -9.15
CA GLY A 41 -9.51 10.99 -9.91
C GLY A 41 -8.67 10.01 -9.07
N LEU A 42 -8.72 10.08 -7.73
CA LEU A 42 -8.09 9.09 -6.85
C LEU A 42 -9.12 7.98 -6.52
N ILE A 43 -9.14 6.92 -7.31
CA ILE A 43 -10.13 5.85 -7.23
C ILE A 43 -9.53 4.63 -6.53
N GLU A 44 -10.00 4.31 -5.32
CA GLU A 44 -9.52 3.15 -4.57
C GLU A 44 -9.97 1.84 -5.22
N ILE A 45 -9.00 0.96 -5.53
CA ILE A 45 -9.24 -0.40 -6.00
C ILE A 45 -9.41 -1.34 -4.79
N GLY A 46 -8.58 -1.17 -3.75
CA GLY A 46 -8.65 -1.96 -2.53
C GLY A 46 -7.30 -2.19 -1.86
N ALA A 47 -7.30 -3.09 -0.88
CA ALA A 47 -6.14 -3.47 -0.11
C ALA A 47 -5.02 -4.05 -0.97
N ALA A 48 -3.78 -3.65 -0.69
CA ALA A 48 -2.60 -4.15 -1.38
C ALA A 48 -1.38 -4.18 -0.44
N TRP A 49 -0.36 -4.94 -0.83
CA TRP A 49 0.87 -5.15 -0.09
C TRP A 49 2.08 -4.85 -0.95
N LEU A 50 3.03 -4.11 -0.41
CA LEU A 50 4.31 -3.82 -1.04
C LEU A 50 5.42 -4.66 -0.38
N ASP A 51 5.94 -5.64 -1.12
CA ASP A 51 7.01 -6.53 -0.66
C ASP A 51 8.38 -5.83 -0.65
N GLY A 52 9.23 -6.20 0.30
CA GLY A 52 10.60 -5.71 0.41
C GLY A 52 10.73 -4.28 0.92
N TYR A 53 9.68 -3.71 1.49
CA TYR A 53 9.69 -2.38 2.12
C TYR A 53 9.15 -2.45 3.54
N GLN A 54 9.61 -1.53 4.36
CA GLN A 54 9.10 -1.29 5.70
C GLN A 54 8.61 0.15 5.85
N LEU A 55 7.52 0.31 6.58
CA LEU A 55 7.01 1.63 6.99
C LEU A 55 7.95 2.26 8.02
N CYS A 56 8.25 3.54 7.86
CA CYS A 56 9.05 4.31 8.80
C CYS A 56 8.60 5.78 8.87
N PHE A 57 9.15 6.55 9.80
CA PHE A 57 8.88 7.97 10.02
C PHE A 57 10.19 8.75 10.06
N ASP A 58 10.87 8.82 8.91
CA ASP A 58 12.17 9.50 8.76
C ASP A 58 12.08 10.82 7.96
N TYR A 59 10.86 11.26 7.66
CA TYR A 59 10.56 12.54 7.01
C TYR A 59 9.74 13.46 7.93
N TYR A 60 10.19 14.71 8.14
CA TYR A 60 9.45 15.68 8.94
C TYR A 60 8.50 16.50 8.08
N SER A 61 7.20 16.32 8.28
CA SER A 61 6.17 17.11 7.63
C SER A 61 5.91 18.41 8.38
N ARG A 62 6.20 19.55 7.76
CA ARG A 62 5.92 20.87 8.34
C ARG A 62 4.42 21.12 8.47
N SER A 63 3.61 20.64 7.55
CA SER A 63 2.14 20.81 7.58
C SER A 63 1.49 19.99 8.71
N ARG A 64 2.00 18.79 8.97
CA ARG A 64 1.52 17.91 10.05
C ARG A 64 2.22 18.15 11.39
N LYS A 65 3.33 18.89 11.37
CA LYS A 65 4.18 19.18 12.54
C LYS A 65 4.71 17.93 13.25
N GLY A 66 5.05 16.90 12.47
CA GLY A 66 5.52 15.62 12.96
C GLY A 66 6.03 14.73 11.83
N GLY A 67 6.37 13.50 12.17
CA GLY A 67 6.79 12.51 11.20
C GLY A 67 5.69 12.21 10.19
N ALA A 68 6.03 12.18 8.90
CA ALA A 68 5.20 11.63 7.86
C ALA A 68 5.68 10.23 7.49
N ALA A 69 4.74 9.37 7.12
CA ALA A 69 5.01 8.00 6.73
C ALA A 69 5.90 7.94 5.50
N ASN A 70 6.92 7.11 5.55
CA ASN A 70 7.82 6.82 4.45
C ASN A 70 8.03 5.31 4.31
N LEU A 71 8.48 4.90 3.13
CA LEU A 71 8.84 3.53 2.80
C LEU A 71 10.35 3.42 2.63
N LYS A 72 10.96 2.49 3.35
CA LYS A 72 12.38 2.19 3.24
C LYS A 72 12.58 0.77 2.73
N LYS A 73 13.37 0.61 1.67
CA LYS A 73 13.76 -0.73 1.18
C LYS A 73 14.44 -1.53 2.30
N THR A 74 14.10 -2.80 2.39
CA THR A 74 14.72 -3.71 3.35
C THR A 74 15.25 -4.95 2.65
N ASN A 75 16.39 -5.45 3.12
CA ASN A 75 16.94 -6.73 2.67
C ASN A 75 16.34 -7.92 3.47
N ARG A 76 15.45 -7.64 4.42
CA ARG A 76 14.79 -8.68 5.21
C ARG A 76 13.78 -9.40 4.31
N LYS A 77 13.88 -10.71 4.28
CA LYS A 77 12.91 -11.56 3.59
C LYS A 77 11.58 -11.56 4.34
N ASN A 78 10.50 -11.81 3.62
CA ASN A 78 9.16 -11.93 4.19
C ASN A 78 8.70 -10.67 4.96
N THR A 79 9.05 -9.50 4.47
CA THR A 79 8.53 -8.22 4.96
C THR A 79 7.73 -7.55 3.88
N ALA A 80 6.55 -7.06 4.23
CA ALA A 80 5.71 -6.30 3.32
C ALA A 80 5.03 -5.15 4.07
N THR A 81 4.75 -4.06 3.39
CA THR A 81 4.01 -2.94 3.95
C THR A 81 2.58 -2.94 3.43
N PRO A 82 1.57 -2.91 4.31
CA PRO A 82 0.17 -2.80 3.92
C PRO A 82 -0.17 -1.39 3.43
N GLY A 83 -1.11 -1.31 2.49
CA GLY A 83 -1.62 -0.07 1.94
C GLY A 83 -2.79 -0.31 0.99
N ALA A 84 -3.06 0.64 0.12
CA ALA A 84 -4.11 0.53 -0.88
C ALA A 84 -3.59 0.79 -2.30
N LEU A 85 -4.18 0.09 -3.25
CA LEU A 85 -4.00 0.32 -4.67
C LEU A 85 -5.10 1.25 -5.16
N PHE A 86 -4.72 2.23 -5.94
CA PHE A 86 -5.61 3.20 -6.57
C PHE A 86 -5.42 3.21 -8.07
N GLU A 87 -6.50 3.45 -8.79
CA GLU A 87 -6.48 3.85 -10.19
C GLU A 87 -6.51 5.36 -10.25
N ILE A 88 -5.63 5.96 -11.07
CA ILE A 88 -5.52 7.40 -11.23
C ILE A 88 -5.34 7.78 -12.70
N ASP A 89 -5.69 9.00 -13.05
CA ASP A 89 -5.40 9.63 -14.33
C ASP A 89 -4.14 10.53 -14.25
N ASP A 90 -3.71 11.06 -15.39
CA ASP A 90 -2.54 11.95 -15.47
C ASP A 90 -2.73 13.22 -14.62
N TYR A 91 -3.95 13.77 -14.56
CA TYR A 91 -4.23 14.95 -13.76
C TYR A 91 -4.06 14.66 -12.27
N THR A 92 -4.58 13.54 -11.79
CA THR A 92 -4.45 13.12 -10.40
C THR A 92 -2.99 12.79 -10.05
N LEU A 93 -2.24 12.22 -10.99
CA LEU A 93 -0.81 12.01 -10.82
C LEU A 93 -0.04 13.32 -10.62
N ASP A 94 -0.38 14.37 -11.38
CA ASP A 94 0.19 15.71 -11.21
C ASP A 94 -0.19 16.34 -9.86
N LEU A 95 -1.40 16.06 -9.34
CA LEU A 95 -1.82 16.49 -8.01
C LEU A 95 -1.01 15.78 -6.91
N LEU A 96 -0.83 14.47 -7.03
CA LEU A 96 -0.01 13.69 -6.10
C LEU A 96 1.42 14.18 -6.09
N ASP A 97 2.03 14.43 -7.23
CA ASP A 97 3.38 15.01 -7.32
C ASP A 97 3.51 16.34 -6.60
N ARG A 98 2.52 17.21 -6.77
CA ARG A 98 2.49 18.50 -6.06
C ARG A 98 2.35 18.30 -4.54
N LYS A 99 1.54 17.32 -4.12
CA LYS A 99 1.33 17.01 -2.70
C LYS A 99 2.60 16.47 -2.06
N GLU A 100 3.28 15.59 -2.75
CA GLU A 100 4.48 14.90 -2.26
C GLU A 100 5.78 15.71 -2.51
N GLY A 101 5.70 16.79 -3.30
CA GLY A 101 6.81 17.69 -3.57
C GLY A 101 7.86 17.11 -4.52
N VAL A 102 7.43 16.33 -5.51
CA VAL A 102 8.32 15.77 -6.53
C VAL A 102 9.13 16.89 -7.20
N ASN A 103 10.42 16.66 -7.42
CA ASN A 103 11.40 17.61 -7.93
C ASN A 103 11.79 18.75 -6.94
N ILE A 104 11.31 18.70 -5.70
CA ILE A 104 11.83 19.56 -4.62
C ILE A 104 12.89 18.77 -3.87
N GLU A 105 14.03 19.43 -3.59
CA GLU A 105 15.09 18.84 -2.80
C GLU A 105 14.59 18.42 -1.41
N ASP A 106 15.04 17.26 -0.94
CA ASP A 106 14.62 16.67 0.34
C ASP A 106 13.11 16.37 0.49
N CYS A 107 12.39 16.24 -0.63
CA CYS A 107 11.00 15.78 -0.65
C CYS A 107 10.87 14.36 -1.25
N TYR A 108 9.65 13.85 -1.27
CA TYR A 108 9.38 12.53 -1.85
C TYR A 108 9.65 12.50 -3.36
N GLN A 109 10.03 11.33 -3.86
CA GLN A 109 10.24 11.05 -5.26
C GLN A 109 9.39 9.86 -5.69
N ARG A 110 8.97 9.85 -6.97
CA ARG A 110 8.27 8.70 -7.54
C ARG A 110 9.16 7.47 -7.60
N GLU A 111 8.60 6.34 -7.27
CA GLU A 111 9.22 5.03 -7.45
C GLU A 111 8.21 4.06 -8.08
N ILE A 112 8.63 3.23 -9.03
CA ILE A 112 7.81 2.15 -9.58
C ILE A 112 8.08 0.90 -8.76
N VAL A 113 7.02 0.33 -8.23
CA VAL A 113 7.06 -0.82 -7.32
C VAL A 113 6.13 -1.93 -7.80
N THR A 114 6.38 -3.14 -7.35
CA THR A 114 5.45 -4.25 -7.53
C THR A 114 4.65 -4.45 -6.26
N VAL A 115 3.34 -4.38 -6.36
CA VAL A 115 2.41 -4.61 -5.25
C VAL A 115 1.55 -5.84 -5.52
N TYR A 116 1.02 -6.42 -4.46
CA TYR A 116 0.17 -7.61 -4.52
C TYR A 116 -1.18 -7.30 -3.91
N THR A 117 -2.26 -7.68 -4.60
CA THR A 117 -3.64 -7.56 -4.13
C THR A 117 -4.11 -8.84 -3.43
N GLN A 118 -5.25 -8.79 -2.73
CA GLN A 118 -5.77 -9.92 -1.95
C GLN A 118 -6.05 -11.18 -2.79
N ASP A 119 -6.34 -11.02 -4.08
CA ASP A 119 -6.53 -12.14 -5.00
C ASP A 119 -5.21 -12.79 -5.48
N GLY A 120 -4.08 -12.26 -4.99
CA GLY A 120 -2.73 -12.71 -5.36
C GLY A 120 -2.20 -12.16 -6.68
N SER A 121 -2.92 -11.26 -7.32
CA SER A 121 -2.44 -10.58 -8.53
C SER A 121 -1.31 -9.62 -8.19
N SER A 122 -0.35 -9.46 -9.10
CA SER A 122 0.74 -8.49 -8.97
C SER A 122 0.58 -7.36 -9.97
N HIS A 123 0.83 -6.14 -9.50
CA HIS A 123 0.68 -4.92 -10.30
C HIS A 123 1.91 -4.05 -10.20
N GLN A 124 2.28 -3.39 -11.31
CA GLN A 124 3.24 -2.30 -11.27
C GLN A 124 2.49 -1.02 -10.91
N ALA A 125 2.90 -0.37 -9.84
CA ALA A 125 2.28 0.86 -9.36
C ALA A 125 3.33 1.93 -9.08
N ILE A 126 2.95 3.20 -9.18
CA ILE A 126 3.73 4.32 -8.69
C ILE A 126 3.52 4.41 -7.18
N THR A 127 4.58 4.68 -6.44
CA THR A 127 4.51 5.12 -5.04
C THR A 127 5.49 6.27 -4.83
N TYR A 128 5.44 6.88 -3.65
CA TYR A 128 6.34 7.97 -3.29
C TYR A 128 7.21 7.56 -2.12
N THR A 129 8.52 7.75 -2.24
CA THR A 129 9.49 7.45 -1.19
C THR A 129 10.41 8.64 -0.96
N HIS A 130 10.82 8.84 0.28
CA HIS A 130 11.85 9.82 0.63
C HIS A 130 13.15 9.09 0.94
N GLN A 131 14.23 9.56 0.34
CA GLN A 131 15.57 9.02 0.61
C GLN A 131 16.24 9.84 1.70
N SER A 132 16.20 9.36 2.92
CA SER A 132 16.96 9.95 4.02
C SER A 132 18.41 9.45 3.98
N SER A 133 19.36 10.37 4.05
CA SER A 133 20.79 10.06 4.20
C SER A 133 21.18 9.71 5.64
N GLU A 134 20.29 9.95 6.60
CA GLU A 134 20.52 9.79 8.03
C GLU A 134 19.52 8.78 8.63
N ASP A 135 19.91 8.15 9.73
CA ASP A 135 19.01 7.31 10.52
C ASP A 135 18.24 8.20 11.51
N VAL A 136 17.37 9.03 10.97
CA VAL A 136 16.53 9.96 11.72
C VAL A 136 15.14 9.38 11.96
N TYR A 137 14.51 9.87 13.01
CA TYR A 137 13.13 9.53 13.34
C TYR A 137 12.39 10.76 13.82
N TYR A 138 11.17 10.93 13.30
CA TYR A 138 10.23 11.97 13.73
C TYR A 138 8.94 11.31 14.20
N GLN A 139 8.53 11.61 15.44
CA GLN A 139 7.27 11.12 15.98
C GLN A 139 6.10 11.63 15.14
N PRO A 140 5.20 10.76 14.63
CA PRO A 140 3.96 11.20 14.01
C PRO A 140 3.04 11.86 15.05
N THR A 141 2.16 12.76 14.61
CA THR A 141 1.10 13.27 15.48
C THR A 141 0.02 12.21 15.71
N LYS A 142 -0.69 12.30 16.83
CA LYS A 142 -1.77 11.34 17.15
C LYS A 142 -2.89 11.34 16.10
N ASP A 143 -3.23 12.50 15.56
CA ASP A 143 -4.24 12.62 14.51
C ASP A 143 -3.79 11.92 13.22
N TYR A 144 -2.50 12.04 12.86
CA TYR A 144 -1.95 11.39 11.68
C TYR A 144 -1.83 9.87 11.87
N GLU A 145 -1.43 9.43 13.05
CA GLU A 145 -1.44 8.01 13.45
C GLU A 145 -2.84 7.42 13.32
N ALA A 146 -3.85 8.10 13.91
CA ALA A 146 -5.24 7.67 13.85
C ALA A 146 -5.77 7.60 12.41
N LEU A 147 -5.42 8.58 11.56
CA LEU A 147 -5.80 8.61 10.15
C LEU A 147 -5.30 7.36 9.41
N ILE A 148 -4.03 7.00 9.57
CA ILE A 148 -3.47 5.80 8.91
C ILE A 148 -4.11 4.54 9.49
N ARG A 149 -4.20 4.41 10.82
CA ARG A 149 -4.75 3.25 11.52
C ARG A 149 -6.18 2.95 11.08
N ASN A 150 -7.06 3.96 11.14
CA ASN A 150 -8.47 3.80 10.77
C ASN A 150 -8.64 3.32 9.32
N ASN A 151 -7.79 3.77 8.41
CA ASN A 151 -7.86 3.36 7.02
C ASN A 151 -7.27 1.96 6.78
N LEU A 152 -6.22 1.55 7.49
CA LEU A 152 -5.77 0.16 7.47
C LEU A 152 -6.87 -0.78 8.00
N GLU A 153 -7.51 -0.44 9.11
CA GLU A 153 -8.62 -1.22 9.68
C GLU A 153 -9.83 -1.27 8.76
N ARG A 154 -10.19 -0.15 8.10
CA ARG A 154 -11.26 -0.10 7.09
C ARG A 154 -10.98 -1.03 5.90
N LEU A 155 -9.72 -1.16 5.52
CA LEU A 155 -9.24 -2.03 4.45
C LEU A 155 -9.05 -3.49 4.90
N GLU A 156 -9.38 -3.81 6.15
CA GLU A 156 -9.13 -5.12 6.77
C GLU A 156 -7.65 -5.52 6.75
N LEU A 157 -6.76 -4.52 6.82
CA LEU A 157 -5.32 -4.68 6.88
C LEU A 157 -4.83 -4.59 8.33
N PRO A 158 -3.76 -5.31 8.71
CA PRO A 158 -3.22 -5.23 10.06
C PRO A 158 -2.64 -3.85 10.35
N SER A 159 -3.14 -3.22 11.39
CA SER A 159 -2.71 -1.89 11.84
C SER A 159 -1.49 -1.89 12.77
N ASP A 160 -1.06 -3.05 13.25
CA ASP A 160 0.13 -3.24 14.09
C ASP A 160 1.44 -2.91 13.36
N TRP A 161 1.46 -2.97 12.01
CA TRP A 161 2.58 -2.44 11.21
C TRP A 161 2.91 -1.00 11.54
N LEU A 162 1.89 -0.19 11.77
CA LEU A 162 2.04 1.19 12.19
C LEU A 162 2.71 1.28 13.56
N ASP A 163 2.36 0.40 14.49
CA ASP A 163 2.96 0.36 15.83
C ASP A 163 4.46 0.02 15.78
N TYR A 164 4.85 -0.92 14.92
CA TYR A 164 6.27 -1.21 14.71
C TYR A 164 7.03 0.01 14.18
N ALA A 165 6.48 0.74 13.22
CA ALA A 165 7.09 1.94 12.67
C ALA A 165 7.19 3.07 13.72
N ILE A 166 6.13 3.30 14.52
CA ILE A 166 6.09 4.31 15.57
C ILE A 166 7.09 3.99 16.69
N ASN A 167 7.22 2.73 17.08
CA ASN A 167 8.11 2.29 18.13
C ASN A 167 9.55 2.05 17.66
N LYS A 168 9.85 2.30 16.39
CA LYS A 168 11.15 2.01 15.76
C LYS A 168 11.57 0.55 15.92
N SER A 169 10.59 -0.32 16.02
CA SER A 169 10.81 -1.75 16.13
C SER A 169 10.92 -2.38 14.75
N PRO A 170 11.75 -3.40 14.56
CA PRO A 170 11.76 -4.14 13.32
C PRO A 170 10.35 -4.71 13.05
N GLN A 171 9.83 -4.52 11.85
CA GLN A 171 8.59 -5.16 11.45
C GLN A 171 8.75 -6.68 11.51
N PRO A 172 7.69 -7.42 11.87
CA PRO A 172 7.76 -8.86 11.97
C PRO A 172 8.13 -9.48 10.61
N GLU A 173 8.90 -10.54 10.66
CA GLU A 173 9.04 -11.42 9.50
C GLU A 173 7.82 -12.33 9.48
N PHE A 174 7.12 -12.38 8.35
CA PHE A 174 6.03 -13.31 8.21
C PHE A 174 6.53 -14.73 8.09
N ASN A 175 6.15 -15.57 9.04
CA ASN A 175 6.10 -16.99 8.83
C ASN A 175 4.79 -17.31 8.13
N LEU A 176 4.73 -17.03 6.83
CA LEU A 176 3.53 -17.28 6.02
C LEU A 176 3.45 -18.76 5.68
N ILE A 177 2.30 -19.37 5.94
CA ILE A 177 1.93 -20.65 5.37
C ILE A 177 0.80 -20.43 4.37
N PHE A 178 0.95 -20.99 3.18
CA PHE A 178 -0.12 -21.08 2.21
C PHE A 178 -0.85 -22.40 2.41
N VAL A 179 -2.13 -22.34 2.75
CA VAL A 179 -2.96 -23.53 2.92
C VAL A 179 -3.98 -23.65 1.80
N TYR A 180 -4.27 -24.87 1.39
CA TYR A 180 -5.27 -25.18 0.38
C TYR A 180 -6.13 -26.36 0.84
N GLY A 181 -7.28 -26.58 0.17
CA GLY A 181 -8.19 -27.68 0.47
C GLY A 181 -8.81 -27.54 1.85
N THR A 182 -8.79 -28.61 2.64
CA THR A 182 -9.52 -28.70 3.91
C THR A 182 -8.98 -27.84 5.05
N LEU A 183 -7.77 -27.30 4.93
CA LEU A 183 -7.17 -26.37 5.91
C LEU A 183 -7.61 -24.92 5.67
N MET A 184 -8.21 -24.60 4.52
CA MET A 184 -8.67 -23.23 4.23
C MET A 184 -9.74 -22.80 5.22
N LYS A 185 -9.85 -21.48 5.48
CA LYS A 185 -10.85 -20.88 6.35
C LYS A 185 -12.26 -21.36 6.01
N GLY A 186 -12.97 -21.87 7.00
CA GLY A 186 -14.32 -22.42 6.85
C GLY A 186 -14.41 -23.86 6.32
N MET A 187 -13.28 -24.50 6.05
CA MET A 187 -13.22 -25.92 5.66
C MET A 187 -13.03 -26.84 6.86
N SER A 188 -13.22 -28.16 6.65
CA SER A 188 -13.39 -29.17 7.73
C SER A 188 -12.19 -29.31 8.67
N ARG A 189 -10.99 -28.98 8.23
CA ARG A 189 -9.75 -29.09 9.02
C ARG A 189 -9.13 -27.74 9.41
N HIS A 190 -9.84 -26.64 9.17
CA HIS A 190 -9.35 -25.31 9.53
C HIS A 190 -9.02 -25.18 11.01
N SER A 191 -9.82 -25.80 11.88
CA SER A 191 -9.59 -25.79 13.33
C SER A 191 -8.25 -26.39 13.78
N GLU A 192 -7.57 -27.16 12.94
CA GLU A 192 -6.26 -27.74 13.27
C GLU A 192 -5.13 -26.69 13.28
N ILE A 193 -5.34 -25.54 12.64
CA ILE A 193 -4.36 -24.44 12.53
C ILE A 193 -4.86 -23.12 13.12
N GLU A 194 -6.16 -23.01 13.40
CA GLU A 194 -6.81 -21.77 13.83
C GLU A 194 -6.22 -21.19 15.13
N SER A 195 -5.72 -22.05 16.04
CA SER A 195 -5.11 -21.61 17.29
C SER A 195 -3.69 -21.06 17.13
N ASP A 196 -3.01 -21.43 16.07
CA ASP A 196 -1.57 -21.18 15.88
C ASP A 196 -1.28 -20.23 14.72
N CYS A 197 -2.31 -19.84 13.97
CA CYS A 197 -2.19 -19.03 12.75
C CYS A 197 -3.28 -17.97 12.67
N ASP A 198 -2.87 -16.73 12.38
CA ASP A 198 -3.79 -15.67 12.01
C ASP A 198 -4.11 -15.75 10.52
N PHE A 199 -5.41 -15.65 10.18
CA PHE A 199 -5.84 -15.60 8.80
C PHE A 199 -5.53 -14.21 8.21
N LEU A 200 -4.55 -14.14 7.33
CA LEU A 200 -4.12 -12.87 6.71
C LEU A 200 -4.90 -12.53 5.43
N GLY A 201 -5.58 -13.49 4.84
CA GLY A 201 -6.34 -13.27 3.61
C GLY A 201 -6.24 -14.46 2.64
N TYR A 202 -6.87 -14.30 1.49
CA TYR A 202 -6.77 -15.26 0.41
C TYR A 202 -5.50 -14.97 -0.40
N GLY A 203 -4.80 -16.02 -0.79
CA GLY A 203 -3.61 -15.92 -1.61
C GLY A 203 -3.65 -16.90 -2.77
N THR A 204 -2.83 -16.67 -3.77
CA THR A 204 -2.63 -17.58 -4.87
C THR A 204 -1.17 -18.02 -4.93
N VAL A 205 -0.95 -19.25 -5.34
CA VAL A 205 0.38 -19.78 -5.65
C VAL A 205 0.36 -20.30 -7.07
N LYS A 206 1.40 -19.96 -7.84
CA LYS A 206 1.55 -20.49 -9.19
C LYS A 206 1.96 -21.96 -9.10
N GLY A 207 1.14 -22.86 -9.64
CA GLY A 207 1.39 -24.29 -9.62
C GLY A 207 0.24 -25.08 -10.22
N GLU A 208 0.37 -26.40 -10.21
CA GLU A 208 -0.67 -27.33 -10.62
C GLU A 208 -1.15 -28.13 -9.41
N LEU A 209 -2.45 -28.36 -9.33
CA LEU A 209 -3.05 -29.19 -8.29
C LEU A 209 -3.18 -30.62 -8.78
N TYR A 210 -2.55 -31.55 -8.08
CA TYR A 210 -2.64 -32.97 -8.36
C TYR A 210 -3.45 -33.68 -7.27
N GLN A 211 -4.36 -34.54 -7.70
CA GLN A 211 -4.99 -35.49 -6.79
C GLN A 211 -4.03 -36.64 -6.55
N ILE A 212 -3.64 -36.82 -5.30
CA ILE A 212 -2.90 -38.01 -4.89
C ILE A 212 -3.93 -39.09 -4.63
N SER A 213 -3.88 -40.19 -5.37
CA SER A 213 -4.74 -41.35 -5.13
C SER A 213 -4.47 -41.96 -3.77
N ASP A 214 -5.53 -42.41 -3.13
CA ASP A 214 -5.60 -42.89 -1.74
C ASP A 214 -4.39 -43.77 -1.33
N PHE A 215 -3.89 -43.46 -0.14
CA PHE A 215 -3.00 -44.37 0.63
C PHE A 215 -3.84 -45.42 1.31
#